data_54d7a2d6b8bff2aabd7dc72ad01b4eea
#
_entry.id   54d7a2d6b8bff2aabd7dc72ad01b4eea
#
_cell.length_a   1.000
_cell.length_b   1.000
_cell.length_c   1.000
_cell.angle_alpha   90.00
_cell.angle_beta   90.00
_cell.angle_gamma   90.00
#
_symmetry.space_group_name_H-M   'P 1'
#
loop_
_entity.id
_entity.type
_entity.pdbx_description
1 polymer ?
#
loop_
_entity_poly.entity_id
_entity_poly.type
_entity_poly.pdbx_seq_one_letter_code
_entity_poly.pdbx_strand_id
1 'polypeptide(L)'
;MTASKTVLITGTSSGIGLAATVGAARAGWDVVATMRDPGKAGRLLAEAGAVGVGGRVHVERLDVTDADGIRSCVARTAAAHGGLDAVVNNAGAGLVGTIEVSGMDPVRAAMEVNYFGVVEVTKAALPHLRASRGRLVTVTSVGGAVGQPFNEAYCAAKFAVEGFMEALASVAATVGVRVTVVEPGAVASEFVASQRLDVRAMVADAGPYGPALHAYIERARQSFGNAQSAEAAAATIAEVLDAADPPFRVQTSEWARGFVGAKLADIDGSAVQATMAQWVGAT
;
A
#
# COMPACT_ATOMS: atom_id res chain seq x y z
N MET A 1 -5.41 8.08 -32.97
CA MET A 1 -5.68 7.42 -31.70
C MET A 1 -4.53 7.80 -30.78
N THR A 2 -4.80 8.49 -29.66
CA THR A 2 -3.77 8.70 -28.63
C THR A 2 -3.39 7.33 -28.10
N ALA A 3 -2.08 7.03 -27.99
CA ALA A 3 -1.60 5.79 -27.39
C ALA A 3 -2.19 5.66 -25.98
N SER A 4 -2.62 4.45 -25.61
CA SER A 4 -3.10 4.15 -24.26
C SER A 4 -1.96 4.36 -23.27
N LYS A 5 -2.27 4.93 -22.10
CA LYS A 5 -1.27 5.07 -21.02
C LYS A 5 -1.07 3.74 -20.31
N THR A 6 0.16 3.46 -19.91
CA THR A 6 0.53 2.23 -19.23
C THR A 6 0.80 2.46 -17.75
N VAL A 7 0.19 1.64 -16.90
CA VAL A 7 0.46 1.63 -15.45
C VAL A 7 0.91 0.24 -14.99
N LEU A 8 1.97 0.17 -14.19
CA LEU A 8 2.39 -1.03 -13.47
C LEU A 8 1.89 -0.95 -12.03
N ILE A 9 1.17 -1.97 -11.56
CA ILE A 9 0.64 -2.05 -10.20
C ILE A 9 1.22 -3.27 -9.51
N THR A 10 1.80 -3.10 -8.31
CA THR A 10 2.34 -4.22 -7.53
C THR A 10 1.32 -4.79 -6.55
N GLY A 11 1.34 -6.12 -6.33
CA GLY A 11 0.47 -6.78 -5.34
C GLY A 11 -1.00 -6.84 -5.73
N THR A 12 -1.31 -7.28 -6.95
CA THR A 12 -2.66 -7.24 -7.54
C THR A 12 -3.49 -8.51 -7.38
N SER A 13 -3.02 -9.50 -6.63
CA SER A 13 -3.75 -10.77 -6.46
C SER A 13 -5.02 -10.64 -5.62
N SER A 14 -5.16 -9.58 -4.83
CA SER A 14 -6.33 -9.36 -3.95
C SER A 14 -6.43 -7.89 -3.49
N GLY A 15 -7.49 -7.57 -2.76
CA GLY A 15 -7.67 -6.30 -2.04
C GLY A 15 -7.55 -5.05 -2.91
N ILE A 16 -6.90 -4.01 -2.39
CA ILE A 16 -6.76 -2.71 -3.05
C ILE A 16 -6.08 -2.84 -4.42
N GLY A 17 -5.01 -3.65 -4.53
CA GLY A 17 -4.27 -3.81 -5.78
C GLY A 17 -5.11 -4.45 -6.89
N LEU A 18 -5.94 -5.44 -6.58
CA LEU A 18 -6.89 -6.02 -7.53
C LEU A 18 -7.92 -4.97 -7.97
N ALA A 19 -8.57 -4.31 -7.01
CA ALA A 19 -9.58 -3.31 -7.30
C ALA A 19 -9.00 -2.11 -8.08
N ALA A 20 -7.78 -1.66 -7.74
CA ALA A 20 -7.07 -0.59 -8.47
C ALA A 20 -6.75 -1.00 -9.92
N THR A 21 -6.39 -2.28 -10.15
CA THR A 21 -6.18 -2.81 -11.50
C THR A 21 -7.45 -2.71 -12.34
N VAL A 22 -8.58 -3.19 -11.82
CA VAL A 22 -9.87 -3.13 -12.52
C VAL A 22 -10.30 -1.67 -12.72
N GLY A 23 -10.14 -0.82 -11.70
CA GLY A 23 -10.47 0.60 -11.77
C GLY A 23 -9.64 1.35 -12.83
N ALA A 24 -8.33 1.17 -12.85
CA ALA A 24 -7.46 1.78 -13.84
C ALA A 24 -7.77 1.30 -15.28
N ALA A 25 -8.02 -0.01 -15.45
CA ALA A 25 -8.41 -0.56 -16.76
C ALA A 25 -9.75 0.04 -17.25
N ARG A 26 -10.72 0.26 -16.36
CA ARG A 26 -11.99 0.95 -16.70
C ARG A 26 -11.80 2.41 -17.06
N ALA A 27 -10.81 3.08 -16.47
CA ALA A 27 -10.42 4.45 -16.82
C ALA A 27 -9.61 4.52 -18.15
N GLY A 28 -9.34 3.37 -18.79
CA GLY A 28 -8.70 3.32 -20.10
C GLY A 28 -7.20 3.08 -20.08
N TRP A 29 -6.60 2.79 -18.92
CA TRP A 29 -5.20 2.43 -18.80
C TRP A 29 -4.95 0.99 -19.28
N ASP A 30 -3.80 0.75 -19.90
CA ASP A 30 -3.25 -0.60 -20.04
C ASP A 30 -2.50 -0.92 -18.74
N VAL A 31 -2.95 -1.95 -18.04
CA VAL A 31 -2.50 -2.25 -16.69
C VAL A 31 -1.62 -3.49 -16.68
N VAL A 32 -0.36 -3.34 -16.29
CA VAL A 32 0.51 -4.47 -15.97
C VAL A 32 0.33 -4.80 -14.49
N ALA A 33 -0.50 -5.81 -14.25
CA ALA A 33 -0.87 -6.29 -12.92
C ALA A 33 0.15 -7.28 -12.42
N THR A 34 0.92 -6.93 -11.39
CA THR A 34 2.00 -7.79 -10.93
C THR A 34 1.73 -8.47 -9.61
N MET A 35 2.15 -9.72 -9.49
CA MET A 35 2.03 -10.55 -8.29
C MET A 35 3.15 -11.58 -8.21
N ARG A 36 3.46 -12.06 -7.00
CA ARG A 36 4.51 -13.08 -6.78
C ARG A 36 4.21 -14.40 -7.50
N ASP A 37 2.93 -14.78 -7.51
CA ASP A 37 2.43 -16.02 -8.10
C ASP A 37 1.32 -15.71 -9.10
N PRO A 38 1.61 -15.70 -10.42
CA PRO A 38 0.62 -15.48 -11.46
C PRO A 38 -0.52 -16.52 -11.48
N GLY A 39 -0.32 -17.70 -10.89
CA GLY A 39 -1.37 -18.70 -10.72
C GLY A 39 -2.56 -18.21 -9.88
N LYS A 40 -2.38 -17.12 -9.11
CA LYS A 40 -3.44 -16.46 -8.33
C LYS A 40 -4.22 -15.38 -9.09
N ALA A 41 -3.96 -15.19 -10.39
CA ALA A 41 -4.62 -14.16 -11.20
C ALA A 41 -6.09 -14.46 -11.52
N GLY A 42 -6.58 -15.68 -11.29
CA GLY A 42 -7.91 -16.11 -11.71
C GLY A 42 -9.04 -15.17 -11.28
N ARG A 43 -9.03 -14.70 -10.03
CA ARG A 43 -10.02 -13.74 -9.53
C ARG A 43 -9.93 -12.39 -10.24
N LEU A 44 -8.72 -11.83 -10.38
CA LEU A 44 -8.50 -10.56 -11.08
C LEU A 44 -9.01 -10.63 -12.53
N LEU A 45 -8.65 -11.68 -13.25
CA LEU A 45 -9.05 -11.85 -14.65
C LEU A 45 -10.56 -12.05 -14.80
N ALA A 46 -11.20 -12.77 -13.88
CA ALA A 46 -12.65 -12.92 -13.85
C ALA A 46 -13.36 -11.58 -13.61
N GLU A 47 -12.92 -10.78 -12.62
CA GLU A 47 -13.50 -9.48 -12.33
C GLU A 47 -13.28 -8.48 -13.49
N ALA A 48 -12.08 -8.44 -14.08
CA ALA A 48 -11.80 -7.59 -15.25
C ALA A 48 -12.63 -8.02 -16.48
N GLY A 49 -12.80 -9.33 -16.68
CA GLY A 49 -13.63 -9.88 -17.76
C GLY A 49 -15.11 -9.53 -17.57
N ALA A 50 -15.63 -9.64 -16.34
CA ALA A 50 -17.03 -9.35 -16.02
C ALA A 50 -17.43 -7.89 -16.32
N VAL A 51 -16.48 -6.95 -16.25
CA VAL A 51 -16.71 -5.53 -16.58
C VAL A 51 -16.18 -5.13 -17.98
N GLY A 52 -15.77 -6.11 -18.79
CA GLY A 52 -15.38 -5.89 -20.19
C GLY A 52 -13.99 -5.26 -20.42
N VAL A 53 -13.12 -5.25 -19.40
CA VAL A 53 -11.79 -4.63 -19.49
C VAL A 53 -10.63 -5.64 -19.47
N GLY A 54 -10.93 -6.94 -19.59
CA GLY A 54 -9.91 -8.00 -19.54
C GLY A 54 -8.78 -7.83 -20.57
N GLY A 55 -9.06 -7.29 -21.76
CA GLY A 55 -8.07 -7.03 -22.79
C GLY A 55 -7.05 -5.93 -22.43
N ARG A 56 -7.27 -5.17 -21.34
CA ARG A 56 -6.36 -4.13 -20.86
C ARG A 56 -5.51 -4.58 -19.66
N VAL A 57 -5.73 -5.80 -19.16
CA VAL A 57 -5.03 -6.31 -17.97
C VAL A 57 -4.02 -7.37 -18.37
N HIS A 58 -2.75 -7.08 -18.14
CA HIS A 58 -1.62 -7.95 -18.44
C HIS A 58 -0.99 -8.43 -17.13
N VAL A 59 -1.01 -9.73 -16.90
CA VAL A 59 -0.48 -10.31 -15.65
C VAL A 59 0.99 -10.65 -15.81
N GLU A 60 1.83 -10.14 -14.89
CA GLU A 60 3.26 -10.39 -14.84
C GLU A 60 3.71 -10.87 -13.45
N ARG A 61 4.76 -11.70 -13.42
CA ARG A 61 5.40 -12.09 -12.17
C ARG A 61 6.31 -10.97 -11.66
N LEU A 62 6.07 -10.55 -10.41
CA LEU A 62 6.99 -9.66 -9.69
C LEU A 62 6.91 -9.95 -8.18
N ASP A 63 8.06 -10.25 -7.59
CA ASP A 63 8.27 -10.25 -6.15
C ASP A 63 9.05 -8.97 -5.79
N VAL A 64 8.48 -8.15 -4.91
CA VAL A 64 9.10 -6.87 -4.50
C VAL A 64 10.36 -7.04 -3.65
N THR A 65 10.70 -8.28 -3.26
CA THR A 65 11.94 -8.62 -2.57
C THR A 65 13.03 -9.17 -3.51
N ASP A 66 12.75 -9.25 -4.82
CA ASP A 66 13.67 -9.72 -5.85
C ASP A 66 14.09 -8.54 -6.75
N ALA A 67 15.21 -7.91 -6.43
CA ALA A 67 15.70 -6.72 -7.14
C ALA A 67 15.97 -6.97 -8.63
N ASP A 68 16.47 -8.16 -9.02
CA ASP A 68 16.70 -8.51 -10.42
C ASP A 68 15.38 -8.75 -11.16
N GLY A 69 14.45 -9.43 -10.52
CA GLY A 69 13.08 -9.62 -11.02
C GLY A 69 12.36 -8.31 -11.23
N ILE A 70 12.48 -7.35 -10.31
CA ILE A 70 11.92 -6.00 -10.42
C ILE A 70 12.47 -5.28 -11.66
N ARG A 71 13.81 -5.19 -11.79
CA ARG A 71 14.44 -4.53 -12.94
C ARG A 71 13.99 -5.13 -14.27
N SER A 72 13.97 -6.46 -14.34
CA SER A 72 13.56 -7.18 -15.53
C SER A 72 12.09 -6.94 -15.88
N CYS A 73 11.18 -6.98 -14.89
CA CYS A 73 9.75 -6.75 -15.09
C CYS A 73 9.46 -5.33 -15.57
N VAL A 74 10.04 -4.31 -14.93
CA VAL A 74 9.86 -2.91 -15.32
C VAL A 74 10.38 -2.65 -16.74
N ALA A 75 11.56 -3.18 -17.09
CA ALA A 75 12.13 -3.02 -18.42
C ALA A 75 11.27 -3.69 -19.50
N ARG A 76 10.78 -4.93 -19.25
CA ARG A 76 9.87 -5.62 -20.16
C ARG A 76 8.57 -4.84 -20.35
N THR A 77 7.98 -4.35 -19.24
CA THR A 77 6.77 -3.53 -19.29
C THR A 77 6.95 -2.32 -20.21
N ALA A 78 7.99 -1.54 -19.98
CA ALA A 78 8.25 -0.36 -20.78
C ALA A 78 8.49 -0.69 -22.26
N ALA A 79 9.21 -1.79 -22.56
CA ALA A 79 9.46 -2.22 -23.95
C ALA A 79 8.19 -2.72 -24.65
N ALA A 80 7.37 -3.52 -23.96
CA ALA A 80 6.17 -4.13 -24.54
C ALA A 80 5.04 -3.12 -24.83
N HIS A 81 4.93 -2.08 -23.98
CA HIS A 81 3.84 -1.10 -24.05
C HIS A 81 4.29 0.28 -24.61
N GLY A 82 5.53 0.40 -25.06
CA GLY A 82 6.05 1.65 -25.63
C GLY A 82 6.32 2.75 -24.61
N GLY A 83 6.35 2.42 -23.33
CA GLY A 83 6.62 3.32 -22.22
C GLY A 83 5.97 2.87 -20.91
N LEU A 84 6.19 3.67 -19.85
CA LEU A 84 5.57 3.48 -18.54
C LEU A 84 5.15 4.87 -18.04
N ASP A 85 3.85 5.10 -17.94
CA ASP A 85 3.28 6.40 -17.56
C ASP A 85 3.00 6.51 -16.07
N ALA A 86 2.76 5.37 -15.40
CA ALA A 86 2.55 5.36 -13.96
C ALA A 86 3.06 4.06 -13.32
N VAL A 87 3.42 4.16 -12.04
CA VAL A 87 3.64 3.02 -11.15
C VAL A 87 2.79 3.20 -9.90
N VAL A 88 2.13 2.11 -9.48
CA VAL A 88 1.45 2.03 -8.20
C VAL A 88 2.17 1.01 -7.33
N ASN A 89 2.95 1.46 -6.37
CA ASN A 89 3.52 0.64 -5.31
C ASN A 89 2.41 0.32 -4.31
N ASN A 90 1.78 -0.85 -4.47
CA ASN A 90 0.71 -1.30 -3.58
C ASN A 90 1.06 -2.56 -2.80
N ALA A 91 2.00 -3.38 -3.26
CA ALA A 91 2.41 -4.58 -2.54
C ALA A 91 2.84 -4.23 -1.10
N GLY A 92 2.38 -5.01 -0.13
CA GLY A 92 2.68 -4.82 1.28
C GLY A 92 2.32 -6.04 2.11
N ALA A 93 2.87 -6.10 3.31
CA ALA A 93 2.60 -7.14 4.30
C ALA A 93 2.37 -6.51 5.68
N GLY A 94 1.34 -7.00 6.39
CA GLY A 94 1.08 -6.60 7.78
C GLY A 94 1.93 -7.41 8.76
N LEU A 95 2.16 -6.82 9.92
CA LEU A 95 2.75 -7.50 11.07
C LEU A 95 2.10 -6.95 12.34
N VAL A 96 1.50 -7.84 13.12
CA VAL A 96 0.92 -7.54 14.44
C VAL A 96 1.63 -8.38 15.49
N GLY A 97 2.03 -7.76 16.58
CA GLY A 97 2.70 -8.43 17.69
C GLY A 97 3.40 -7.44 18.60
N THR A 98 3.98 -7.93 19.71
CA THR A 98 4.79 -7.08 20.59
C THR A 98 6.27 -7.28 20.31
N ILE A 99 6.99 -6.17 20.23
CA ILE A 99 8.43 -6.17 19.89
C ILE A 99 9.28 -6.97 20.89
N GLU A 100 8.87 -7.08 22.13
CA GLU A 100 9.61 -7.82 23.17
C GLU A 100 9.67 -9.33 22.87
N VAL A 101 8.59 -9.91 22.33
CA VAL A 101 8.53 -11.36 22.01
C VAL A 101 8.71 -11.65 20.54
N SER A 102 8.59 -10.64 19.67
CA SER A 102 8.80 -10.82 18.24
C SER A 102 10.27 -11.00 17.92
N GLY A 103 10.61 -12.03 17.15
CA GLY A 103 11.96 -12.17 16.60
C GLY A 103 12.27 -11.03 15.62
N MET A 104 13.56 -10.79 15.37
CA MET A 104 14.00 -9.75 14.42
C MET A 104 13.73 -10.10 12.96
N ASP A 105 13.58 -11.36 12.61
CA ASP A 105 13.35 -11.77 11.21
C ASP A 105 12.00 -11.27 10.67
N PRO A 106 10.85 -11.39 11.38
CA PRO A 106 9.61 -10.74 10.97
C PRO A 106 9.72 -9.22 10.83
N VAL A 107 10.48 -8.56 11.72
CA VAL A 107 10.71 -7.10 11.64
C VAL A 107 11.48 -6.73 10.37
N ARG A 108 12.57 -7.47 10.06
CA ARG A 108 13.33 -7.28 8.81
C ARG A 108 12.48 -7.57 7.59
N ALA A 109 11.70 -8.68 7.60
CA ALA A 109 10.81 -9.02 6.50
C ALA A 109 9.74 -7.95 6.24
N ALA A 110 9.22 -7.30 7.28
CA ALA A 110 8.30 -6.18 7.14
C ALA A 110 8.97 -5.00 6.42
N MET A 111 10.22 -4.67 6.75
CA MET A 111 11.01 -3.64 6.07
C MET A 111 11.33 -4.02 4.63
N GLU A 112 11.72 -5.27 4.35
CA GLU A 112 12.02 -5.74 3.01
C GLU A 112 10.85 -5.55 2.05
N VAL A 113 9.65 -5.97 2.46
CA VAL A 113 8.46 -5.86 1.59
C VAL A 113 7.94 -4.43 1.51
N ASN A 114 7.75 -3.77 2.68
CA ASN A 114 7.01 -2.49 2.73
C ASN A 114 7.88 -1.27 2.43
N TYR A 115 9.19 -1.35 2.60
CA TYR A 115 10.11 -0.23 2.35
C TYR A 115 11.10 -0.52 1.22
N PHE A 116 11.99 -1.50 1.38
CA PHE A 116 13.02 -1.75 0.37
C PHE A 116 12.43 -2.16 -0.97
N GLY A 117 11.37 -2.96 -0.99
CA GLY A 117 10.64 -3.32 -2.20
C GLY A 117 10.08 -2.09 -2.93
N VAL A 118 9.51 -1.14 -2.19
CA VAL A 118 9.04 0.14 -2.75
C VAL A 118 10.19 0.97 -3.33
N VAL A 119 11.33 1.03 -2.63
CA VAL A 119 12.52 1.75 -3.10
C VAL A 119 13.07 1.13 -4.38
N GLU A 120 13.20 -0.20 -4.45
CA GLU A 120 13.72 -0.91 -5.63
C GLU A 120 12.80 -0.76 -6.84
N VAL A 121 11.48 -0.91 -6.67
CA VAL A 121 10.51 -0.68 -7.76
C VAL A 121 10.57 0.78 -8.23
N THR A 122 10.62 1.72 -7.31
CA THR A 122 10.73 3.15 -7.62
C THR A 122 12.01 3.44 -8.41
N LYS A 123 13.16 2.93 -7.95
CA LYS A 123 14.45 3.10 -8.61
C LYS A 123 14.46 2.55 -10.03
N ALA A 124 13.89 1.38 -10.24
CA ALA A 124 13.78 0.77 -11.57
C ALA A 124 12.84 1.56 -12.50
N ALA A 125 11.75 2.11 -11.96
CA ALA A 125 10.73 2.80 -12.73
C ALA A 125 11.08 4.26 -13.08
N LEU A 126 11.82 4.97 -12.23
CA LEU A 126 12.10 6.41 -12.37
C LEU A 126 12.62 6.83 -13.76
N PRO A 127 13.57 6.11 -14.43
CA PRO A 127 14.00 6.48 -15.77
C PRO A 127 12.87 6.52 -16.80
N HIS A 128 11.95 5.57 -16.71
CA HIS A 128 10.78 5.45 -17.60
C HIS A 128 9.73 6.52 -17.27
N LEU A 129 9.43 6.73 -15.99
CA LEU A 129 8.51 7.77 -15.54
C LEU A 129 9.00 9.18 -15.90
N ARG A 130 10.31 9.42 -15.86
CA ARG A 130 10.91 10.67 -16.32
C ARG A 130 10.72 10.87 -17.81
N ALA A 131 10.87 9.81 -18.62
CA ALA A 131 10.69 9.89 -20.07
C ALA A 131 9.24 10.24 -20.45
N SER A 132 8.26 9.69 -19.74
CA SER A 132 6.83 9.96 -19.96
C SER A 132 6.29 11.19 -19.20
N ARG A 133 7.09 11.81 -18.30
CA ARG A 133 6.62 12.79 -17.30
C ARG A 133 5.45 12.25 -16.49
N GLY A 134 5.60 10.99 -16.11
CA GLY A 134 4.58 10.16 -15.50
C GLY A 134 4.40 10.40 -14.01
N ARG A 135 3.85 9.39 -13.33
CA ARG A 135 3.52 9.49 -11.91
C ARG A 135 3.90 8.24 -11.12
N LEU A 136 4.30 8.49 -9.90
CA LEU A 136 4.60 7.48 -8.89
C LEU A 136 3.56 7.58 -7.79
N VAL A 137 2.72 6.57 -7.67
CA VAL A 137 1.71 6.46 -6.62
C VAL A 137 2.14 5.38 -5.65
N THR A 138 2.12 5.66 -4.35
CA THR A 138 2.50 4.67 -3.34
C THR A 138 1.41 4.52 -2.30
N VAL A 139 0.88 3.31 -2.17
CA VAL A 139 -0.11 2.96 -1.14
C VAL A 139 0.64 2.72 0.17
N THR A 140 0.52 3.69 1.06
CA THR A 140 1.09 3.62 2.40
C THR A 140 0.06 3.09 3.41
N SER A 141 -0.38 3.87 4.35
CA SER A 141 -1.43 3.60 5.34
C SER A 141 -1.55 4.82 6.24
N VAL A 142 -2.67 4.97 6.93
CA VAL A 142 -2.70 5.84 8.13
C VAL A 142 -1.63 5.43 9.16
N GLY A 143 -1.18 4.16 9.13
CA GLY A 143 -0.04 3.66 9.91
C GLY A 143 1.32 4.15 9.42
N GLY A 144 1.39 4.88 8.30
CA GLY A 144 2.58 5.60 7.85
C GLY A 144 2.68 7.03 8.41
N ALA A 145 1.58 7.56 8.95
CA ALA A 145 1.54 8.86 9.60
C ALA A 145 1.37 8.75 11.12
N VAL A 146 0.62 7.74 11.60
CA VAL A 146 0.32 7.53 13.03
C VAL A 146 0.83 6.16 13.47
N GLY A 147 1.71 6.11 14.46
CA GLY A 147 2.15 4.85 15.09
C GLY A 147 1.00 4.20 15.84
N GLN A 148 0.77 2.91 15.60
CA GLN A 148 -0.32 2.15 16.20
C GLN A 148 0.26 1.06 17.10
N PRO A 149 -0.32 0.83 18.30
CA PRO A 149 0.14 -0.22 19.20
C PRO A 149 0.18 -1.59 18.51
N PHE A 150 1.14 -2.41 18.87
CA PHE A 150 1.32 -3.77 18.32
C PHE A 150 1.51 -3.85 16.80
N ASN A 151 1.79 -2.71 16.15
CA ASN A 151 2.15 -2.63 14.72
C ASN A 151 3.48 -1.90 14.52
N GLU A 152 4.36 -1.90 15.50
CA GLU A 152 5.57 -1.08 15.55
C GLU A 152 6.41 -1.25 14.28
N ALA A 153 6.69 -2.49 13.88
CA ALA A 153 7.51 -2.77 12.70
C ALA A 153 6.80 -2.42 11.38
N TYR A 154 5.49 -2.68 11.29
CA TYR A 154 4.69 -2.27 10.14
C TYR A 154 4.62 -0.75 10.01
N CYS A 155 4.28 -0.06 11.10
CA CYS A 155 4.24 1.40 11.11
C CYS A 155 5.61 1.99 10.79
N ALA A 156 6.69 1.47 11.38
CA ALA A 156 8.05 1.94 11.09
C ALA A 156 8.38 1.84 9.59
N ALA A 157 8.03 0.73 8.94
CA ALA A 157 8.23 0.57 7.50
C ALA A 157 7.39 1.55 6.68
N LYS A 158 6.13 1.78 7.05
CA LYS A 158 5.25 2.74 6.37
C LYS A 158 5.67 4.20 6.60
N PHE A 159 6.15 4.56 7.80
CA PHE A 159 6.78 5.86 8.08
C PHE A 159 8.02 6.08 7.22
N ALA A 160 8.87 5.04 7.08
CA ALA A 160 10.04 5.12 6.22
C ALA A 160 9.68 5.41 4.76
N VAL A 161 8.62 4.78 4.25
CA VAL A 161 8.09 5.06 2.89
C VAL A 161 7.55 6.47 2.78
N GLU A 162 6.78 6.95 3.76
CA GLU A 162 6.26 8.33 3.76
C GLU A 162 7.42 9.34 3.66
N GLY A 163 8.42 9.24 4.54
CA GLY A 163 9.57 10.14 4.51
C GLY A 163 10.38 10.02 3.22
N PHE A 164 10.55 8.81 2.67
CA PHE A 164 11.22 8.60 1.40
C PHE A 164 10.48 9.26 0.23
N MET A 165 9.15 9.08 0.15
CA MET A 165 8.34 9.66 -0.93
C MET A 165 8.23 11.18 -0.81
N GLU A 166 8.13 11.71 0.42
CA GLU A 166 8.08 13.15 0.66
C GLU A 166 9.37 13.84 0.21
N ALA A 167 10.52 13.27 0.57
CA ALA A 167 11.81 13.78 0.11
C ALA A 167 11.97 13.65 -1.43
N LEU A 168 11.55 12.52 -2.01
CA LEU A 168 11.63 12.26 -3.44
C LEU A 168 10.71 13.18 -4.25
N ALA A 169 9.56 13.57 -3.75
CA ALA A 169 8.56 14.33 -4.49
C ALA A 169 9.13 15.62 -5.09
N SER A 170 9.86 16.39 -4.29
CA SER A 170 10.49 17.64 -4.74
C SER A 170 11.58 17.39 -5.79
N VAL A 171 12.38 16.33 -5.61
CA VAL A 171 13.43 15.97 -6.57
C VAL A 171 12.82 15.48 -7.88
N ALA A 172 11.83 14.59 -7.82
CA ALA A 172 11.17 14.02 -8.99
C ALA A 172 10.41 15.08 -9.81
N ALA A 173 9.83 16.09 -9.14
CA ALA A 173 9.16 17.20 -9.79
C ALA A 173 10.07 18.00 -10.73
N THR A 174 11.37 18.12 -10.44
CA THR A 174 12.35 18.82 -11.31
C THR A 174 12.50 18.18 -12.69
N VAL A 175 12.13 16.91 -12.81
CA VAL A 175 12.17 16.14 -14.07
C VAL A 175 10.78 15.74 -14.56
N GLY A 176 9.72 16.37 -14.00
CA GLY A 176 8.34 16.23 -14.44
C GLY A 176 7.60 14.99 -13.92
N VAL A 177 8.17 14.25 -12.97
CA VAL A 177 7.52 13.10 -12.32
C VAL A 177 6.73 13.57 -11.10
N ARG A 178 5.44 13.20 -11.03
CA ARG A 178 4.59 13.48 -9.88
C ARG A 178 4.58 12.32 -8.91
N VAL A 179 4.74 12.60 -7.63
CA VAL A 179 4.72 11.60 -6.55
C VAL A 179 3.52 11.86 -5.64
N THR A 180 2.75 10.81 -5.38
CA THR A 180 1.60 10.86 -4.47
C THR A 180 1.62 9.65 -3.55
N VAL A 181 1.39 9.87 -2.26
CA VAL A 181 1.12 8.79 -1.30
C VAL A 181 -0.38 8.70 -1.04
N VAL A 182 -0.89 7.47 -1.01
CA VAL A 182 -2.29 7.16 -0.69
C VAL A 182 -2.30 6.46 0.66
N GLU A 183 -3.07 6.99 1.61
CA GLU A 183 -3.11 6.55 3.01
C GLU A 183 -4.47 5.91 3.33
N PRO A 184 -4.65 4.60 3.11
CA PRO A 184 -5.85 3.90 3.54
C PRO A 184 -5.95 3.78 5.06
N GLY A 185 -7.18 3.87 5.57
CA GLY A 185 -7.54 3.39 6.89
C GLY A 185 -7.81 1.88 6.89
N ALA A 186 -8.78 1.43 7.70
CA ALA A 186 -9.22 0.04 7.66
C ALA A 186 -9.93 -0.26 6.33
N VAL A 187 -9.46 -1.29 5.62
CA VAL A 187 -10.01 -1.76 4.35
C VAL A 187 -10.40 -3.23 4.48
N ALA A 188 -11.62 -3.57 4.11
CA ALA A 188 -12.11 -4.94 4.06
C ALA A 188 -11.40 -5.68 2.91
N SER A 189 -10.30 -6.36 3.24
CA SER A 189 -9.46 -7.04 2.27
C SER A 189 -8.80 -8.27 2.88
N GLU A 190 -8.25 -9.13 2.04
CA GLU A 190 -7.50 -10.32 2.47
C GLU A 190 -6.17 -9.98 3.18
N PHE A 191 -5.78 -8.72 3.24
CA PHE A 191 -4.53 -8.28 3.88
C PHE A 191 -4.44 -8.72 5.35
N VAL A 192 -5.53 -8.59 6.12
CA VAL A 192 -5.59 -9.05 7.52
C VAL A 192 -5.75 -10.56 7.59
N ALA A 193 -6.65 -11.12 6.75
CA ALA A 193 -6.89 -12.56 6.73
C ALA A 193 -5.64 -13.37 6.31
N SER A 194 -4.81 -12.80 5.44
CA SER A 194 -3.58 -13.43 4.97
C SER A 194 -2.53 -13.65 6.08
N GLN A 195 -2.62 -12.92 7.19
CA GLN A 195 -1.71 -13.06 8.33
C GLN A 195 -1.96 -14.35 9.13
N ARG A 196 -3.10 -15.03 8.95
CA ARG A 196 -3.46 -16.29 9.63
C ARG A 196 -3.19 -16.28 11.13
N LEU A 197 -3.54 -15.18 11.82
CA LEU A 197 -3.22 -14.97 13.23
C LEU A 197 -3.98 -15.96 14.11
N ASP A 198 -3.25 -16.77 14.87
CA ASP A 198 -3.80 -17.46 16.04
C ASP A 198 -3.82 -16.48 17.22
N VAL A 199 -4.94 -15.78 17.35
CA VAL A 199 -5.11 -14.74 18.39
C VAL A 199 -4.93 -15.29 19.79
N ARG A 200 -5.36 -16.55 20.07
CA ARG A 200 -5.20 -17.13 21.40
C ARG A 200 -3.72 -17.36 21.73
N ALA A 201 -2.98 -17.97 20.80
CA ALA A 201 -1.55 -18.17 20.97
C ALA A 201 -0.83 -16.82 21.11
N MET A 202 -1.11 -15.86 20.23
CA MET A 202 -0.49 -14.52 20.30
C MET A 202 -0.70 -13.83 21.64
N VAL A 203 -1.92 -13.85 22.18
CA VAL A 203 -2.24 -13.23 23.49
C VAL A 203 -1.54 -13.97 24.64
N ALA A 204 -1.46 -15.32 24.58
CA ALA A 204 -0.75 -16.11 25.57
C ALA A 204 0.77 -15.84 25.54
N ASP A 205 1.35 -15.80 24.35
CA ASP A 205 2.78 -15.58 24.13
C ASP A 205 3.21 -14.14 24.46
N ALA A 206 2.27 -13.18 24.43
CA ALA A 206 2.53 -11.78 24.74
C ALA A 206 2.83 -11.53 26.24
N GLY A 207 2.71 -12.52 27.11
CA GLY A 207 3.03 -12.41 28.53
C GLY A 207 2.30 -11.26 29.21
N PRO A 208 3.00 -10.31 29.86
CA PRO A 208 2.37 -9.19 30.55
C PRO A 208 1.62 -8.24 29.62
N TYR A 209 1.89 -8.26 28.31
CA TYR A 209 1.19 -7.46 27.30
C TYR A 209 -0.11 -8.12 26.80
N GLY A 210 -0.39 -9.37 27.18
CA GLY A 210 -1.56 -10.13 26.73
C GLY A 210 -2.89 -9.38 26.84
N PRO A 211 -3.24 -8.79 27.99
CA PRO A 211 -4.47 -8.02 28.15
C PRO A 211 -4.56 -6.82 27.18
N ALA A 212 -3.48 -6.07 27.01
CA ALA A 212 -3.41 -4.93 26.11
C ALA A 212 -3.52 -5.35 24.63
N LEU A 213 -2.84 -6.44 24.24
CA LEU A 213 -2.94 -7.01 22.90
C LEU A 213 -4.36 -7.50 22.60
N HIS A 214 -5.01 -8.13 23.57
CA HIS A 214 -6.41 -8.55 23.40
C HIS A 214 -7.34 -7.35 23.20
N ALA A 215 -7.22 -6.30 23.99
CA ALA A 215 -7.99 -5.07 23.84
C ALA A 215 -7.78 -4.43 22.47
N TYR A 216 -6.53 -4.37 22.01
CA TYR A 216 -6.19 -3.87 20.68
C TYR A 216 -6.85 -4.72 19.57
N ILE A 217 -6.79 -6.05 19.63
CA ILE A 217 -7.37 -6.94 18.62
C ILE A 217 -8.89 -6.80 18.57
N GLU A 218 -9.56 -6.71 19.70
CA GLU A 218 -11.02 -6.51 19.75
C GLU A 218 -11.42 -5.16 19.14
N ARG A 219 -10.67 -4.10 19.43
CA ARG A 219 -10.87 -2.80 18.78
C ARG A 219 -10.62 -2.88 17.26
N ALA A 220 -9.55 -3.54 16.84
CA ALA A 220 -9.25 -3.72 15.41
C ALA A 220 -10.39 -4.46 14.71
N ARG A 221 -10.94 -5.52 15.29
CA ARG A 221 -12.11 -6.24 14.76
C ARG A 221 -13.33 -5.32 14.59
N GLN A 222 -13.61 -4.47 15.57
CA GLN A 222 -14.70 -3.49 15.47
C GLN A 222 -14.45 -2.48 14.34
N SER A 223 -13.22 -1.99 14.19
CA SER A 223 -12.84 -1.10 13.11
C SER A 223 -12.98 -1.76 11.74
N PHE A 224 -12.63 -3.04 11.61
CA PHE A 224 -12.81 -3.81 10.37
C PHE A 224 -14.27 -4.14 10.08
N GLY A 225 -15.16 -4.17 11.08
CA GLY A 225 -16.61 -4.25 10.88
C GLY A 225 -17.19 -3.05 10.12
N ASN A 226 -16.54 -1.88 10.22
CA ASN A 226 -16.92 -0.64 9.54
C ASN A 226 -15.88 -0.23 8.46
N ALA A 227 -15.04 -1.16 8.01
CA ALA A 227 -14.01 -0.88 7.03
C ALA A 227 -14.60 -0.51 5.68
N GLN A 228 -13.93 0.41 4.97
CA GLN A 228 -14.25 0.68 3.57
C GLN A 228 -13.96 -0.54 2.69
N SER A 229 -14.66 -0.67 1.57
CA SER A 229 -14.36 -1.73 0.60
C SER A 229 -13.03 -1.48 -0.11
N ALA A 230 -12.45 -2.53 -0.69
CA ALA A 230 -11.24 -2.41 -1.50
C ALA A 230 -11.47 -1.51 -2.73
N GLU A 231 -12.66 -1.57 -3.32
CA GLU A 231 -13.07 -0.76 -4.46
C GLU A 231 -13.16 0.73 -4.09
N ALA A 232 -13.70 1.06 -2.91
CA ALA A 232 -13.77 2.43 -2.43
C ALA A 232 -12.36 3.02 -2.17
N ALA A 233 -11.45 2.22 -1.59
CA ALA A 233 -10.06 2.65 -1.42
C ALA A 233 -9.33 2.80 -2.76
N ALA A 234 -9.58 1.90 -3.71
CA ALA A 234 -8.98 1.91 -5.05
C ALA A 234 -9.49 3.06 -5.93
N ALA A 235 -10.72 3.55 -5.70
CA ALA A 235 -11.25 4.72 -6.41
C ALA A 235 -10.33 5.94 -6.25
N THR A 236 -9.80 6.16 -5.04
CA THR A 236 -8.81 7.22 -4.78
C THR A 236 -7.55 7.05 -5.63
N ILE A 237 -7.07 5.82 -5.85
CA ILE A 237 -5.92 5.55 -6.72
C ILE A 237 -6.24 5.92 -8.17
N ALA A 238 -7.43 5.56 -8.67
CA ALA A 238 -7.85 5.90 -10.02
C ALA A 238 -7.97 7.43 -10.20
N GLU A 239 -8.55 8.14 -9.22
CA GLU A 239 -8.62 9.61 -9.21
C GLU A 239 -7.22 10.23 -9.26
N VAL A 240 -6.25 9.74 -8.48
CA VAL A 240 -4.86 10.20 -8.49
C VAL A 240 -4.20 9.92 -9.84
N LEU A 241 -4.45 8.77 -10.46
CA LEU A 241 -3.92 8.42 -11.78
C LEU A 241 -4.44 9.38 -12.88
N ASP A 242 -5.65 9.88 -12.78
CA ASP A 242 -6.27 10.74 -13.80
C ASP A 242 -6.15 12.24 -13.50
N ALA A 243 -5.94 12.63 -12.26
CA ALA A 243 -5.85 14.04 -11.87
C ALA A 243 -4.70 14.76 -12.59
N ALA A 244 -4.93 15.97 -13.08
CA ALA A 244 -3.89 16.77 -13.73
C ALA A 244 -2.76 17.13 -12.75
N ASP A 245 -3.12 17.50 -11.52
CA ASP A 245 -2.20 17.90 -10.45
C ASP A 245 -2.67 17.29 -9.12
N PRO A 246 -2.37 16.00 -8.86
CA PRO A 246 -2.76 15.34 -7.62
C PRO A 246 -1.95 15.90 -6.44
N PRO A 247 -2.57 16.02 -5.24
CA PRO A 247 -1.83 16.40 -4.05
C PRO A 247 -0.81 15.30 -3.68
N PHE A 248 0.24 15.70 -2.93
CA PHE A 248 1.25 14.74 -2.47
C PHE A 248 0.66 13.63 -1.60
N ARG A 249 -0.29 13.97 -0.70
CA ARG A 249 -0.87 13.03 0.27
C ARG A 249 -2.39 12.99 0.14
N VAL A 250 -2.96 11.78 0.03
CA VAL A 250 -4.40 11.56 -0.13
C VAL A 250 -4.86 10.43 0.79
N GLN A 251 -5.85 10.68 1.63
CA GLN A 251 -6.49 9.66 2.45
C GLN A 251 -7.73 9.10 1.73
N THR A 252 -8.00 7.80 1.93
CA THR A 252 -9.08 7.11 1.22
C THR A 252 -10.46 7.23 1.89
N SER A 253 -10.54 7.87 3.06
CA SER A 253 -11.81 8.09 3.79
C SER A 253 -11.73 9.31 4.70
N GLU A 254 -12.88 9.86 5.07
CA GLU A 254 -12.97 10.97 6.03
C GLU A 254 -12.38 10.60 7.39
N TRP A 255 -12.60 9.35 7.84
CA TRP A 255 -11.97 8.87 9.07
C TRP A 255 -10.43 8.91 8.99
N ALA A 256 -9.87 8.40 7.88
CA ALA A 256 -8.43 8.42 7.66
C ALA A 256 -7.89 9.85 7.63
N ARG A 257 -8.61 10.77 6.97
CA ARG A 257 -8.27 12.21 6.94
C ARG A 257 -8.24 12.83 8.34
N GLY A 258 -9.27 12.60 9.14
CA GLY A 258 -9.32 13.10 10.51
C GLY A 258 -8.21 12.53 11.38
N PHE A 259 -7.93 11.23 11.24
CA PHE A 259 -6.91 10.53 12.03
C PHE A 259 -5.49 11.02 11.70
N VAL A 260 -5.14 11.13 10.43
CA VAL A 260 -3.86 11.69 9.98
C VAL A 260 -3.76 13.18 10.33
N GLY A 261 -4.83 13.95 10.13
CA GLY A 261 -4.90 15.37 10.46
C GLY A 261 -4.62 15.64 11.94
N ALA A 262 -5.17 14.83 12.84
CA ALA A 262 -4.92 14.93 14.27
C ALA A 262 -3.42 14.75 14.58
N LYS A 263 -2.74 13.79 13.94
CA LYS A 263 -1.29 13.59 14.12
C LYS A 263 -0.47 14.76 13.60
N LEU A 264 -0.81 15.28 12.44
CA LEU A 264 -0.04 16.38 11.84
C LEU A 264 -0.17 17.71 12.61
N ALA A 265 -1.24 17.87 13.40
CA ALA A 265 -1.45 19.02 14.29
C ALA A 265 -0.83 18.84 15.68
N ASP A 266 -0.50 17.60 16.09
CA ASP A 266 -0.05 17.22 17.42
C ASP A 266 1.49 17.26 17.52
N ILE A 267 2.03 18.44 17.82
CA ILE A 267 3.48 18.70 17.76
C ILE A 267 4.24 17.91 18.84
N ASP A 268 3.70 17.81 20.04
CA ASP A 268 4.34 17.14 21.18
C ASP A 268 3.95 15.65 21.30
N GLY A 269 3.00 15.19 20.48
CA GLY A 269 2.54 13.79 20.41
C GLY A 269 1.59 13.39 21.54
N SER A 270 1.23 14.29 22.47
CA SER A 270 0.44 13.95 23.66
C SER A 270 -0.99 13.49 23.32
N ALA A 271 -1.66 14.15 22.39
CA ALA A 271 -3.02 13.80 21.97
C ALA A 271 -3.08 12.45 21.25
N VAL A 272 -2.12 12.17 20.38
CA VAL A 272 -2.00 10.87 19.71
C VAL A 272 -1.72 9.78 20.72
N GLN A 273 -0.78 9.97 21.66
CA GLN A 273 -0.47 8.99 22.68
C GLN A 273 -1.67 8.70 23.59
N ALA A 274 -2.42 9.71 24.00
CA ALA A 274 -3.66 9.54 24.74
C ALA A 274 -4.70 8.70 23.97
N THR A 275 -4.82 8.91 22.66
CA THR A 275 -5.68 8.11 21.80
C THR A 275 -5.20 6.66 21.71
N MET A 276 -3.90 6.44 21.53
CA MET A 276 -3.32 5.09 21.43
C MET A 276 -3.41 4.33 22.75
N ALA A 277 -3.27 5.00 23.88
CA ALA A 277 -3.47 4.41 25.22
C ALA A 277 -4.87 3.80 25.38
N GLN A 278 -5.91 4.50 24.89
CA GLN A 278 -7.28 3.96 24.91
C GLN A 278 -7.43 2.67 24.06
N TRP A 279 -6.65 2.53 22.99
CA TRP A 279 -6.72 1.34 22.11
C TRP A 279 -6.23 0.07 22.80
N VAL A 280 -5.42 0.21 23.82
CA VAL A 280 -4.82 -0.89 24.58
C VAL A 280 -5.39 -1.01 26.01
N GLY A 281 -6.44 -0.23 26.34
CA GLY A 281 -7.06 -0.23 27.66
C GLY A 281 -6.18 0.38 28.75
N ALA A 282 -5.17 1.16 28.41
CA ALA A 282 -4.41 1.95 29.36
C ALA A 282 -5.17 3.24 29.67
N THR A 283 -5.46 3.47 30.97
CA THR A 283 -6.16 4.67 31.49
C THR A 283 -5.18 5.59 32.18
#